data_7a8afb1f3d1c6315120bb0d3c682e722
#
_entry.id   7a8afb1f3d1c6315120bb0d3c682e722
#
_cell.length_a   1.000
_cell.length_b   1.000
_cell.length_c   1.000
_cell.angle_alpha   90.00
_cell.angle_beta   90.00
_cell.angle_gamma   90.00
#
_symmetry.space_group_name_H-M   'P 1'
#
loop_
_entity.id
_entity.type
_entity.pdbx_description
1 polymer ?
#
loop_
_entity_poly.entity_id
_entity_poly.type
_entity_poly.pdbx_seq_one_letter_code
_entity_poly.pdbx_strand_id
1 'polypeptide(L)'
;MNVRGLGFRGRCRLALYLVFAAFLSGCAQLQTKPGLPAIGGEPGAQAQPGKFVFHELLNDDPARAEAFYGELFGWRFQDQGDGYSLIEAEGRPIGGLVQHQPEDPARSENQWLSTLSVADVDAAVALVRERGGELLEGPQTLPPRGRLAIVKDPQGALLVLLRADGGDPPDSAPASGRWLWDDLWTRDPKAAQP
;
A
#
# COMPACT_ATOMS: atom_id res chain seq x y z
N MET A 1 14.95 7.38 -66.86
CA MET A 1 16.20 6.69 -66.48
C MET A 1 15.93 5.91 -65.21
N ASN A 2 16.05 4.59 -65.33
CA ASN A 2 15.83 3.58 -64.28
C ASN A 2 16.75 3.75 -63.10
N VAL A 3 16.25 3.60 -61.86
CA VAL A 3 17.00 2.93 -60.80
C VAL A 3 16.07 2.03 -59.97
N ARG A 4 16.43 0.81 -60.00
CA ARG A 4 15.82 -0.40 -59.45
C ARG A 4 15.75 -0.40 -57.91
N GLY A 5 14.67 -1.03 -57.41
CA GLY A 5 14.51 -1.39 -56.02
C GLY A 5 15.55 -2.44 -55.57
N LEU A 6 15.88 -2.40 -54.30
CA LEU A 6 16.48 -3.50 -53.56
C LEU A 6 15.62 -3.80 -52.32
N GLY A 7 14.98 -4.94 -52.40
CA GLY A 7 14.22 -5.50 -51.28
C GLY A 7 15.14 -5.90 -50.15
N PHE A 8 14.79 -5.50 -48.96
CA PHE A 8 15.35 -6.01 -47.71
C PHE A 8 14.25 -6.77 -46.97
N ARG A 9 13.97 -7.98 -47.48
CA ARG A 9 13.17 -8.96 -46.75
C ARG A 9 14.09 -10.08 -46.30
N GLY A 10 14.20 -10.24 -45.01
CA GLY A 10 14.69 -11.52 -44.47
C GLY A 10 15.89 -11.46 -43.55
N ARG A 11 15.80 -10.80 -42.38
CA ARG A 11 16.76 -11.05 -41.29
C ARG A 11 16.23 -10.70 -39.87
N CYS A 12 14.93 -10.70 -39.65
CA CYS A 12 14.34 -10.34 -38.35
C CYS A 12 13.54 -11.49 -37.71
N ARG A 13 13.76 -12.75 -38.12
CA ARG A 13 13.06 -13.92 -37.54
C ARG A 13 13.96 -14.90 -36.78
N LEU A 14 15.28 -14.67 -36.72
CA LEU A 14 16.19 -15.56 -36.01
C LEU A 14 16.71 -14.99 -34.68
N ALA A 15 16.52 -13.70 -34.41
CA ALA A 15 16.93 -13.08 -33.15
C ALA A 15 15.90 -13.23 -32.01
N LEU A 16 14.65 -13.60 -32.34
CA LEU A 16 13.59 -13.72 -31.33
C LEU A 16 13.51 -15.09 -30.65
N TYR A 17 14.16 -16.11 -31.22
CA TYR A 17 14.18 -17.47 -30.64
C TYR A 17 15.33 -17.73 -29.68
N LEU A 18 16.38 -16.90 -29.66
CA LEU A 18 17.52 -17.07 -28.73
C LEU A 18 17.37 -16.32 -27.42
N VAL A 19 16.44 -15.40 -27.29
CA VAL A 19 16.16 -14.70 -26.02
C VAL A 19 15.20 -15.49 -25.15
N PHE A 20 14.39 -16.41 -25.71
CA PHE A 20 13.43 -17.22 -24.95
C PHE A 20 14.03 -18.49 -24.33
N ALA A 21 15.23 -18.92 -24.74
CA ALA A 21 15.90 -20.11 -24.19
C ALA A 21 16.82 -19.81 -22.99
N ALA A 22 17.13 -18.55 -22.70
CA ALA A 22 17.96 -18.15 -21.56
C ALA A 22 17.18 -17.92 -20.25
N PHE A 23 15.83 -17.94 -20.29
CA PHE A 23 14.99 -17.74 -19.09
C PHE A 23 14.56 -19.02 -18.38
N LEU A 24 15.00 -20.21 -18.82
CA LEU A 24 14.60 -21.49 -18.24
C LEU A 24 15.64 -22.14 -17.33
N SER A 25 16.76 -21.48 -17.01
CA SER A 25 17.79 -22.03 -16.11
C SER A 25 18.12 -21.14 -14.91
N GLY A 26 17.35 -20.10 -14.63
CA GLY A 26 17.35 -19.43 -13.35
C GLY A 26 16.34 -20.14 -12.46
N CYS A 27 16.80 -20.85 -11.42
CA CYS A 27 15.99 -21.04 -10.24
C CYS A 27 15.62 -19.64 -9.77
N ALA A 28 14.43 -19.14 -10.15
CA ALA A 28 13.82 -18.03 -9.50
C ALA A 28 13.64 -18.49 -8.04
N GLN A 29 14.57 -18.13 -7.18
CA GLN A 29 14.27 -18.03 -5.77
C GLN A 29 13.06 -17.12 -5.73
N LEU A 30 11.91 -17.70 -5.43
CA LEU A 30 10.77 -16.94 -4.92
C LEU A 30 11.31 -16.25 -3.66
N GLN A 31 11.83 -15.04 -3.85
CA GLN A 31 12.00 -14.12 -2.75
C GLN A 31 10.56 -13.83 -2.33
N THR A 32 10.13 -14.56 -1.31
CA THR A 32 8.93 -14.18 -0.58
C THR A 32 9.20 -12.76 -0.09
N LYS A 33 8.54 -11.80 -0.73
CA LYS A 33 8.55 -10.42 -0.26
C LYS A 33 8.23 -10.51 1.23
N PRO A 34 9.05 -9.95 2.16
CA PRO A 34 8.73 -10.00 3.57
C PRO A 34 7.31 -9.52 3.74
N GLY A 35 6.49 -10.31 4.42
CA GLY A 35 5.11 -9.94 4.66
C GLY A 35 5.06 -8.67 5.50
N LEU A 36 4.10 -7.80 5.26
CA LEU A 36 3.86 -6.67 6.15
C LEU A 36 3.62 -7.20 7.57
N PRO A 37 4.17 -6.57 8.63
CA PRO A 37 3.97 -7.02 10.00
C PRO A 37 2.48 -6.95 10.37
N ALA A 38 2.05 -7.79 11.33
CA ALA A 38 0.70 -7.70 11.88
C ALA A 38 0.46 -6.31 12.51
N ILE A 39 -0.79 -5.85 12.50
CA ILE A 39 -1.15 -4.52 13.05
C ILE A 39 -1.37 -4.51 14.57
N GLY A 40 -1.03 -5.59 15.27
CA GLY A 40 -1.04 -5.63 16.73
C GLY A 40 -2.36 -6.04 17.36
N GLY A 41 -3.12 -6.92 16.73
CA GLY A 41 -4.27 -7.57 17.35
C GLY A 41 -3.82 -8.47 18.52
N GLU A 42 -4.61 -8.49 19.60
CA GLU A 42 -4.41 -9.41 20.71
C GLU A 42 -4.88 -10.82 20.33
N PRO A 43 -4.34 -11.89 20.94
CA PRO A 43 -4.83 -13.24 20.67
C PRO A 43 -6.34 -13.35 20.84
N GLY A 44 -7.03 -13.76 19.77
CA GLY A 44 -8.50 -13.85 19.76
C GLY A 44 -9.23 -12.55 19.43
N ALA A 45 -8.52 -11.48 19.08
CA ALA A 45 -9.13 -10.25 18.60
C ALA A 45 -9.96 -10.51 17.33
N GLN A 46 -11.09 -9.83 17.24
CA GLN A 46 -11.98 -9.90 16.09
C GLN A 46 -11.86 -8.66 15.22
N ALA A 47 -12.26 -8.77 13.97
CA ALA A 47 -12.41 -7.60 13.13
C ALA A 47 -13.56 -6.71 13.65
N GLN A 48 -13.35 -5.42 13.52
CA GLN A 48 -14.33 -4.37 13.86
C GLN A 48 -14.62 -3.55 12.60
N PRO A 49 -15.43 -4.04 11.67
CA PRO A 49 -15.66 -3.38 10.39
C PRO A 49 -16.14 -1.94 10.57
N GLY A 50 -15.55 -1.02 9.81
CA GLY A 50 -15.78 0.42 9.92
C GLY A 50 -14.80 1.17 10.84
N LYS A 51 -13.91 0.45 11.53
CA LYS A 51 -12.85 1.06 12.36
C LYS A 51 -11.61 1.39 11.53
N PHE A 52 -11.03 2.58 11.72
CA PHE A 52 -9.67 2.86 11.30
C PHE A 52 -8.70 2.17 12.26
N VAL A 53 -7.84 1.30 11.72
CA VAL A 53 -7.03 0.38 12.53
C VAL A 53 -5.54 0.61 12.40
N PHE A 54 -5.11 1.31 11.35
CA PHE A 54 -3.70 1.56 11.08
C PHE A 54 -3.52 2.72 10.11
N HIS A 55 -2.31 3.30 10.07
CA HIS A 55 -1.96 4.38 9.14
C HIS A 55 -0.61 4.10 8.51
N GLU A 56 -0.46 4.34 7.22
CA GLU A 56 0.81 4.19 6.52
C GLU A 56 1.20 5.49 5.84
N LEU A 57 2.44 5.93 6.07
CA LEU A 57 3.04 7.06 5.39
C LEU A 57 3.77 6.56 4.14
N LEU A 58 3.28 6.92 2.97
CA LEU A 58 4.08 6.80 1.74
C LEU A 58 5.03 7.99 1.69
N ASN A 59 6.33 7.74 1.53
CA ASN A 59 7.32 8.81 1.55
C ASN A 59 8.53 8.49 0.65
N ASP A 60 9.00 9.48 -0.09
CA ASP A 60 10.14 9.38 -1.01
C ASP A 60 11.50 9.57 -0.31
N ASP A 61 11.51 10.14 0.91
CA ASP A 61 12.69 10.33 1.76
C ASP A 61 12.41 9.82 3.19
N PRO A 62 12.42 8.49 3.42
CA PRO A 62 12.12 7.90 4.73
C PRO A 62 12.99 8.45 5.85
N ALA A 63 14.29 8.66 5.62
CA ALA A 63 15.21 9.14 6.66
C ALA A 63 14.82 10.53 7.18
N ARG A 64 14.38 11.40 6.28
CA ARG A 64 13.89 12.73 6.65
C ARG A 64 12.56 12.67 7.38
N ALA A 65 11.66 11.78 6.97
CA ALA A 65 10.39 11.56 7.65
C ALA A 65 10.60 11.02 9.08
N GLU A 66 11.48 10.03 9.25
CA GLU A 66 11.84 9.47 10.56
C GLU A 66 12.40 10.53 11.50
N ALA A 67 13.33 11.36 11.02
CA ALA A 67 13.87 12.46 11.82
C ALA A 67 12.77 13.44 12.25
N PHE A 68 11.94 13.88 11.28
CA PHE A 68 10.88 14.85 11.54
C PHE A 68 9.85 14.35 12.57
N TYR A 69 9.28 13.17 12.34
CA TYR A 69 8.24 12.63 13.22
C TYR A 69 8.81 12.14 14.56
N GLY A 70 10.05 11.62 14.55
CA GLY A 70 10.76 11.24 15.77
C GLY A 70 10.98 12.44 16.71
N GLU A 71 11.45 13.58 16.18
CA GLU A 71 11.63 14.80 16.95
C GLU A 71 10.30 15.41 17.40
N LEU A 72 9.28 15.40 16.53
CA LEU A 72 8.00 16.05 16.80
C LEU A 72 7.13 15.31 17.81
N PHE A 73 7.05 13.96 17.69
CA PHE A 73 6.12 13.14 18.48
C PHE A 73 6.79 12.11 19.38
N GLY A 74 8.12 11.97 19.32
CA GLY A 74 8.84 10.92 20.02
C GLY A 74 8.61 9.53 19.45
N TRP A 75 8.15 9.43 18.19
CA TRP A 75 7.94 8.14 17.55
C TRP A 75 9.25 7.42 17.30
N ARG A 76 9.20 6.10 17.34
CA ARG A 76 10.33 5.23 16.99
C ARG A 76 10.01 4.52 15.69
N PHE A 77 11.04 4.28 14.89
CA PHE A 77 10.95 3.61 13.61
C PHE A 77 11.78 2.33 13.68
N GLN A 78 11.16 1.19 13.40
CA GLN A 78 11.81 -0.10 13.33
C GLN A 78 11.87 -0.54 11.87
N ASP A 79 13.09 -0.56 11.29
CA ASP A 79 13.30 -1.09 9.95
C ASP A 79 12.91 -2.58 9.89
N GLN A 80 12.03 -2.91 8.96
CA GLN A 80 11.57 -4.27 8.69
C GLN A 80 12.14 -4.81 7.37
N GLY A 81 13.00 -4.04 6.71
CA GLY A 81 13.53 -4.33 5.39
C GLY A 81 12.61 -3.89 4.24
N ASP A 82 13.11 -4.02 3.01
CA ASP A 82 12.40 -3.72 1.77
C ASP A 82 11.73 -2.33 1.72
N GLY A 83 12.31 -1.34 2.40
CA GLY A 83 11.79 0.01 2.43
C GLY A 83 10.55 0.20 3.31
N TYR A 84 10.32 -0.69 4.27
CA TYR A 84 9.25 -0.59 5.25
C TYR A 84 9.80 -0.43 6.67
N SER A 85 9.36 0.61 7.39
CA SER A 85 9.61 0.78 8.82
C SER A 85 8.30 0.77 9.60
N LEU A 86 8.26 0.03 10.70
CA LEU A 86 7.14 0.07 11.65
C LEU A 86 7.27 1.32 12.53
N ILE A 87 6.19 2.08 12.66
CA ILE A 87 6.13 3.27 13.51
C ILE A 87 5.54 2.89 14.87
N GLU A 88 6.24 3.23 15.93
CA GLU A 88 5.82 2.96 17.31
C GLU A 88 5.70 4.24 18.13
N ALA A 89 4.65 4.30 18.93
CA ALA A 89 4.49 5.26 20.02
C ALA A 89 4.41 4.49 21.34
N GLU A 90 5.27 4.82 22.30
CA GLU A 90 5.34 4.16 23.62
C GLU A 90 5.45 2.62 23.53
N GLY A 91 6.22 2.12 22.54
CA GLY A 91 6.44 0.70 22.30
C GLY A 91 5.25 -0.06 21.73
N ARG A 92 4.25 0.63 21.19
CA ARG A 92 3.12 0.02 20.49
C ARG A 92 3.11 0.44 19.03
N PRO A 93 2.89 -0.48 18.09
CA PRO A 93 2.71 -0.15 16.69
C PRO A 93 1.52 0.80 16.51
N ILE A 94 1.74 1.88 15.77
CA ILE A 94 0.69 2.87 15.46
C ILE A 94 0.59 3.14 13.95
N GLY A 95 1.59 2.74 13.17
CA GLY A 95 1.63 2.99 11.75
C GLY A 95 2.82 2.33 11.07
N GLY A 96 2.93 2.53 9.77
CA GLY A 96 4.04 2.14 8.93
C GLY A 96 4.58 3.30 8.13
N LEU A 97 5.85 3.26 7.78
CA LEU A 97 6.49 4.14 6.82
C LEU A 97 6.91 3.28 5.63
N VAL A 98 6.41 3.60 4.46
CA VAL A 98 6.67 2.89 3.21
C VAL A 98 7.50 3.79 2.31
N GLN A 99 8.68 3.34 1.92
CA GLN A 99 9.47 4.02 0.90
C GLN A 99 8.75 3.93 -0.43
N HIS A 100 8.38 5.07 -0.97
CA HIS A 100 7.69 5.20 -2.24
C HIS A 100 8.53 6.01 -3.22
N GLN A 101 8.66 5.51 -4.45
CA GLN A 101 9.29 6.28 -5.52
C GLN A 101 8.18 6.89 -6.37
N PRO A 102 8.04 8.23 -6.40
CA PRO A 102 6.99 8.86 -7.20
C PRO A 102 7.20 8.58 -8.70
N GLU A 103 6.11 8.41 -9.44
CA GLU A 103 6.16 8.23 -10.90
C GLU A 103 6.79 9.45 -11.59
N ASP A 104 6.48 10.65 -11.10
CA ASP A 104 7.10 11.91 -11.54
C ASP A 104 8.01 12.45 -10.42
N PRO A 105 9.34 12.39 -10.59
CA PRO A 105 10.28 12.90 -9.58
C PRO A 105 10.15 14.40 -9.28
N ALA A 106 9.45 15.16 -10.12
CA ALA A 106 9.16 16.58 -9.88
C ALA A 106 7.95 16.79 -8.94
N ARG A 107 7.24 15.72 -8.59
CA ARG A 107 6.07 15.75 -7.72
C ARG A 107 6.30 14.85 -6.52
N SER A 108 6.24 15.42 -5.33
CA SER A 108 6.16 14.61 -4.12
C SER A 108 4.74 14.03 -4.02
N GLU A 109 4.66 12.72 -3.81
CA GLU A 109 3.42 11.99 -3.57
C GLU A 109 3.35 11.51 -2.11
N ASN A 110 4.04 12.22 -1.22
CA ASN A 110 4.08 11.91 0.20
C ASN A 110 2.70 12.10 0.83
N GLN A 111 2.15 11.02 1.42
CA GLN A 111 0.81 11.06 1.98
C GLN A 111 0.59 9.99 3.05
N TRP A 112 -0.31 10.26 3.97
CA TRP A 112 -0.83 9.28 4.89
C TRP A 112 -2.01 8.54 4.27
N LEU A 113 -1.97 7.20 4.39
CA LEU A 113 -3.06 6.31 4.01
C LEU A 113 -3.66 5.72 5.28
N SER A 114 -4.94 5.96 5.50
CA SER A 114 -5.69 5.33 6.58
C SER A 114 -6.17 3.94 6.17
N THR A 115 -6.05 2.98 7.09
CA THR A 115 -6.48 1.60 6.89
C THR A 115 -7.79 1.36 7.63
N LEU A 116 -8.82 1.01 6.86
CA LEU A 116 -10.16 0.71 7.35
C LEU A 116 -10.37 -0.80 7.47
N SER A 117 -10.78 -1.27 8.64
CA SER A 117 -11.19 -2.65 8.83
C SER A 117 -12.48 -2.96 8.09
N VAL A 118 -12.51 -4.08 7.38
CA VAL A 118 -13.68 -4.58 6.67
C VAL A 118 -13.91 -6.07 6.98
N ALA A 119 -15.16 -6.52 6.92
CA ALA A 119 -15.48 -7.93 7.15
C ALA A 119 -14.95 -8.83 6.02
N ASP A 120 -15.01 -8.33 4.77
CA ASP A 120 -14.61 -9.03 3.55
C ASP A 120 -14.05 -8.00 2.55
N VAL A 121 -12.77 -8.15 2.19
CA VAL A 121 -12.09 -7.20 1.29
C VAL A 121 -12.63 -7.31 -0.13
N ASP A 122 -12.92 -8.52 -0.62
CA ASP A 122 -13.41 -8.70 -1.99
C ASP A 122 -14.80 -8.11 -2.17
N ALA A 123 -15.69 -8.34 -1.19
CA ALA A 123 -17.01 -7.73 -1.17
C ALA A 123 -16.95 -6.20 -1.06
N ALA A 124 -16.06 -5.67 -0.21
CA ALA A 124 -15.85 -4.23 -0.08
C ALA A 124 -15.32 -3.59 -1.37
N VAL A 125 -14.37 -4.23 -2.06
CA VAL A 125 -13.86 -3.78 -3.37
C VAL A 125 -14.98 -3.80 -4.44
N ALA A 126 -15.83 -4.83 -4.44
CA ALA A 126 -16.96 -4.86 -5.36
C ALA A 126 -17.90 -3.67 -5.13
N LEU A 127 -18.22 -3.36 -3.87
CA LEU A 127 -19.03 -2.21 -3.50
C LEU A 127 -18.38 -0.88 -3.88
N VAL A 128 -17.07 -0.72 -3.66
CA VAL A 128 -16.31 0.48 -4.07
C VAL A 128 -16.50 0.74 -5.57
N ARG A 129 -16.33 -0.29 -6.40
CA ARG A 129 -16.51 -0.18 -7.85
C ARG A 129 -17.96 0.15 -8.25
N GLU A 130 -18.92 -0.50 -7.62
CA GLU A 130 -20.36 -0.24 -7.83
C GLU A 130 -20.71 1.23 -7.53
N ARG A 131 -20.08 1.81 -6.51
CA ARG A 131 -20.31 3.19 -6.07
C ARG A 131 -19.41 4.22 -6.77
N GLY A 132 -18.72 3.84 -7.84
CA GLY A 132 -17.92 4.75 -8.67
C GLY A 132 -16.51 5.02 -8.15
N GLY A 133 -16.04 4.28 -7.15
CA GLY A 133 -14.65 4.26 -6.74
C GLY A 133 -13.79 3.34 -7.60
N GLU A 134 -12.51 3.30 -7.33
CA GLU A 134 -11.51 2.57 -8.12
C GLU A 134 -10.68 1.65 -7.22
N LEU A 135 -10.37 0.44 -7.70
CA LEU A 135 -9.36 -0.42 -7.12
C LEU A 135 -8.01 -0.06 -7.73
N LEU A 136 -7.05 0.32 -6.90
CA LEU A 136 -5.70 0.65 -7.33
C LEU A 136 -4.76 -0.55 -7.21
N GLU A 137 -4.82 -1.29 -6.09
CA GLU A 137 -3.96 -2.45 -5.86
C GLU A 137 -4.69 -3.55 -5.09
N GLY A 138 -4.36 -4.79 -5.40
CA GLY A 138 -4.95 -5.99 -4.76
C GLY A 138 -6.27 -6.42 -5.40
N PRO A 139 -7.17 -7.09 -4.67
CA PRO A 139 -7.02 -7.64 -3.31
C PRO A 139 -5.91 -8.69 -3.24
N GLN A 140 -5.06 -8.63 -2.22
CA GLN A 140 -3.98 -9.57 -2.01
C GLN A 140 -3.89 -10.01 -0.55
N THR A 141 -3.37 -11.21 -0.31
CA THR A 141 -3.15 -11.73 1.03
C THR A 141 -1.65 -11.66 1.35
N LEU A 142 -1.31 -10.96 2.41
CA LEU A 142 0.07 -10.71 2.85
C LEU A 142 0.22 -11.11 4.33
N PRO A 143 0.40 -12.40 4.63
CA PRO A 143 0.61 -12.83 6.02
C PRO A 143 1.89 -12.24 6.61
N PRO A 144 1.91 -11.88 7.90
CA PRO A 144 0.82 -11.99 8.89
C PRO A 144 -0.13 -10.78 8.95
N ARG A 145 -0.08 -9.84 8.01
CA ARG A 145 -0.94 -8.65 7.98
C ARG A 145 -2.40 -9.03 7.74
N GLY A 146 -2.67 -9.83 6.75
CA GLY A 146 -3.99 -10.25 6.34
C GLY A 146 -4.29 -10.01 4.86
N ARG A 147 -5.57 -9.95 4.50
CA ARG A 147 -6.02 -9.63 3.15
C ARG A 147 -6.32 -8.13 3.05
N LEU A 148 -5.77 -7.48 2.03
CA LEU A 148 -5.91 -6.03 1.85
C LEU A 148 -6.08 -5.63 0.38
N ALA A 149 -6.59 -4.41 0.19
CA ALA A 149 -6.66 -3.73 -1.10
C ALA A 149 -6.49 -2.22 -0.90
N ILE A 150 -5.90 -1.55 -1.88
CA ILE A 150 -5.84 -0.09 -1.93
C ILE A 150 -6.91 0.39 -2.90
N VAL A 151 -7.75 1.28 -2.44
CA VAL A 151 -8.87 1.82 -3.20
C VAL A 151 -8.86 3.34 -3.20
N LYS A 152 -9.55 3.90 -4.17
CA LYS A 152 -9.79 5.33 -4.28
C LYS A 152 -11.31 5.56 -4.31
N ASP A 153 -11.78 6.51 -3.53
CA ASP A 153 -13.18 6.91 -3.56
C ASP A 153 -13.52 7.70 -4.84
N PRO A 154 -14.80 7.97 -5.13
CA PRO A 154 -15.21 8.71 -6.33
C PRO A 154 -14.66 10.14 -6.43
N GLN A 155 -14.13 10.70 -5.34
CA GLN A 155 -13.55 12.04 -5.28
C GLN A 155 -12.02 12.05 -5.22
N GLY A 156 -11.40 10.88 -5.20
CA GLY A 156 -9.96 10.70 -5.26
C GLY A 156 -9.27 10.44 -3.92
N ALA A 157 -10.00 10.33 -2.82
CA ALA A 157 -9.40 9.97 -1.53
C ALA A 157 -8.97 8.49 -1.52
N LEU A 158 -7.76 8.24 -0.99
CA LEU A 158 -7.18 6.91 -0.91
C LEU A 158 -7.45 6.26 0.44
N LEU A 159 -7.75 4.98 0.41
CA LEU A 159 -7.95 4.13 1.59
C LEU A 159 -7.33 2.76 1.38
N VAL A 160 -6.84 2.17 2.46
CA VAL A 160 -6.53 0.74 2.52
C VAL A 160 -7.71 0.03 3.18
N LEU A 161 -8.24 -0.99 2.52
CA LEU A 161 -9.23 -1.91 3.09
C LEU A 161 -8.48 -3.12 3.62
N LEU A 162 -8.72 -3.52 4.86
CA LEU A 162 -8.01 -4.63 5.49
C LEU A 162 -8.95 -5.55 6.26
N ARG A 163 -8.73 -6.85 6.08
CA ARG A 163 -9.16 -7.92 6.98
C ARG A 163 -7.91 -8.51 7.61
N ALA A 164 -7.60 -8.06 8.82
CA ALA A 164 -6.40 -8.47 9.54
C ALA A 164 -6.45 -9.95 9.96
N ASP A 165 -5.34 -10.69 9.78
CA ASP A 165 -5.24 -12.10 10.20
C ASP A 165 -5.34 -12.26 11.72
N GLY A 166 -4.72 -11.33 12.48
CA GLY A 166 -4.73 -11.32 13.96
C GLY A 166 -5.92 -10.59 14.60
N GLY A 167 -6.91 -10.15 13.77
CA GLY A 167 -7.95 -9.24 14.23
C GLY A 167 -7.47 -7.80 14.38
N ASP A 168 -8.37 -6.91 14.79
CA ASP A 168 -8.07 -5.49 14.89
C ASP A 168 -7.49 -5.13 16.27
N PRO A 169 -6.63 -4.09 16.35
CA PRO A 169 -6.16 -3.57 17.62
C PRO A 169 -7.33 -3.15 18.50
N PRO A 170 -7.23 -3.35 19.84
CA PRO A 170 -8.26 -2.89 20.75
C PRO A 170 -8.34 -1.36 20.77
N ASP A 171 -9.50 -0.82 21.12
CA ASP A 171 -9.62 0.61 21.40
C ASP A 171 -8.76 0.96 22.62
N SER A 172 -8.12 2.11 22.55
CA SER A 172 -7.33 2.64 23.67
C SER A 172 -7.77 4.05 23.99
N ALA A 173 -7.57 4.47 25.24
CA ALA A 173 -7.78 5.86 25.60
C ALA A 173 -6.85 6.76 24.76
N PRO A 174 -7.31 7.94 24.37
CA PRO A 174 -6.48 8.92 23.68
C PRO A 174 -5.20 9.21 24.47
N ALA A 175 -4.06 9.19 23.80
CA ALA A 175 -2.76 9.48 24.40
C ALA A 175 -1.98 10.39 23.46
N SER A 176 -1.04 11.17 24.02
CA SER A 176 -0.16 12.02 23.22
C SER A 176 0.64 11.21 22.22
N GLY A 177 0.86 11.74 21.02
CA GLY A 177 1.61 11.08 19.97
C GLY A 177 0.90 9.91 19.31
N ARG A 178 -0.42 9.79 19.46
CA ARG A 178 -1.23 8.75 18.82
C ARG A 178 -2.30 9.36 17.93
N TRP A 179 -2.82 8.52 17.01
CA TRP A 179 -3.95 8.87 16.17
C TRP A 179 -5.18 9.11 17.04
N LEU A 180 -5.87 10.20 16.77
CA LEU A 180 -7.08 10.59 17.49
C LEU A 180 -8.30 10.58 16.60
N TRP A 181 -8.14 10.99 15.35
CA TRP A 181 -9.26 11.21 14.42
C TRP A 181 -8.80 11.12 12.97
N ASP A 182 -9.70 10.73 12.07
CA ASP A 182 -9.53 10.75 10.63
C ASP A 182 -10.59 11.65 10.02
N ASP A 183 -10.17 12.60 9.18
CA ASP A 183 -11.06 13.51 8.45
C ASP A 183 -10.97 13.28 6.95
N LEU A 184 -12.12 13.21 6.29
CA LEU A 184 -12.19 13.27 4.84
C LEU A 184 -12.27 14.71 4.36
N TRP A 185 -11.24 15.16 3.67
CA TRP A 185 -11.23 16.49 3.05
C TRP A 185 -11.70 16.37 1.60
N THR A 186 -12.83 16.96 1.30
CA THR A 186 -13.45 16.93 -0.02
C THR A 186 -13.91 18.30 -0.47
N ARG A 187 -13.97 18.51 -1.80
CA ARG A 187 -14.52 19.72 -2.41
C ARG A 187 -16.04 19.72 -2.45
N ASP A 188 -16.66 18.54 -2.37
CA ASP A 188 -18.11 18.37 -2.36
C ASP A 188 -18.55 17.42 -1.23
N PRO A 189 -18.79 17.97 -0.02
CA PRO A 189 -19.23 17.16 1.12
C PRO A 189 -20.60 16.49 0.91
N LYS A 190 -21.44 17.05 0.03
CA LYS A 190 -22.76 16.44 -0.24
C LYS A 190 -22.63 15.20 -1.11
N ALA A 191 -21.74 15.22 -2.08
CA ALA A 191 -21.46 14.05 -2.91
C ALA A 191 -20.68 12.94 -2.17
N ALA A 192 -20.02 13.28 -1.05
CA ALA A 192 -19.31 12.31 -0.21
C ALA A 192 -20.22 11.59 0.80
N GLN A 193 -21.48 12.03 0.96
CA GLN A 193 -22.46 11.40 1.83
C GLN A 193 -23.31 10.40 1.05
N PRO A 194 -23.75 9.29 1.69
CA PRO A 194 -24.64 8.32 1.06
C PRO A 194 -26.03 8.87 0.75
#